data_2ff1663f1edbc04933cb002061bbbcbb
#
_entry.id   2ff1663f1edbc04933cb002061bbbcbb
#
_cell.length_a   1.000
_cell.length_b   1.000
_cell.length_c   1.000
_cell.angle_alpha   90.00
_cell.angle_beta   90.00
_cell.angle_gamma   90.00
#
_symmetry.space_group_name_H-M   'P 1'
#
loop_
_entity.id
_entity.type
_entity.pdbx_description
1 polymer ?
#
loop_
_entity_poly.entity_id
_entity_poly.type
_entity_poly.pdbx_seq_one_letter_code
_entity_poly.pdbx_strand_id
1 'polypeptide(L)'
;MMIPPMGGDCFWFVAQLRGIDLRAGFREILQIIVQELGIRILAEEQAKKPVATETLHTSTLSESVQDELPYSFEIQPFDDGLLAYWAHYGIYEDTLRRFRVRSLKSYRSQTKEGKPFELKASPTEPIYAYIGDGYIKIYRPNSSKMRFLYGGRMPSPYCFGMEQLPSKGDMLFITGGEKDVLSLSARHFHAICFNSETAQIPERIIESLQLRFRHIILLYDSDATGLCEAQRQVGRLSAYHVKQLQLPLKGTKAEKDISDYFALGNEEADFRGLLNTLLSQMYTQTMMLLRSCEIDYDNPPDASKSLVAVNGVPLGTQDNLFCITGGEGTGKSNYVSAILAGALAQQRLDAELTLGLEVTPNPRGLAVLHYDTEQSEAQLHKNLGKTLRRASLTAVPDFYHSLYLASLSRKDRLKLIQESMDIFHHKHGGIHLVVIDGIADLIRSANDETESIAIVDELYRLAGIYNTCLICVLHFVPSGIKLRGHIGSELQRKAAGILSIEKDDHPEYSVVKALKVRDGSPLDVPMMLFGWDKALDMHVYRGEKSKEDKDRRKSSELLAVVRELFRTTNLLSYQELCEVLMRELEIKDRTAKKYIAYMKEQGILRQDAQGNYQENKSCPI
;
A
#
# COMPACT_ATOMS: atom_id res chain seq x y z
N MET A 1 -27.27 0.05 -27.54
CA MET A 1 -25.94 -0.15 -28.12
C MET A 1 -25.03 -0.62 -26.98
N MET A 2 -24.64 -1.89 -26.97
CA MET A 2 -23.72 -2.43 -25.95
C MET A 2 -22.32 -1.92 -26.26
N ILE A 3 -21.71 -1.23 -25.30
CA ILE A 3 -20.29 -0.86 -25.32
C ILE A 3 -19.52 -2.10 -24.87
N PRO A 4 -18.55 -2.62 -25.65
CA PRO A 4 -17.72 -3.74 -25.18
C PRO A 4 -16.81 -3.28 -24.04
N PRO A 5 -16.47 -4.15 -23.08
CA PRO A 5 -15.62 -3.82 -21.95
C PRO A 5 -14.15 -3.85 -22.38
N MET A 6 -13.66 -2.75 -22.95
CA MET A 6 -12.24 -2.52 -23.16
C MET A 6 -11.90 -1.12 -22.64
N GLY A 7 -11.10 -1.06 -21.57
CA GLY A 7 -10.53 0.19 -21.08
C GLY A 7 -9.55 0.76 -22.11
N GLY A 8 -9.64 2.06 -22.39
CA GLY A 8 -8.73 2.82 -23.24
C GLY A 8 -8.34 4.12 -22.57
N ASP A 9 -7.32 4.80 -23.10
CA ASP A 9 -6.93 6.14 -22.69
C ASP A 9 -7.87 7.22 -23.24
N CYS A 10 -7.61 8.49 -22.90
CA CYS A 10 -8.41 9.62 -23.37
C CYS A 10 -8.46 9.74 -24.89
N PHE A 11 -7.41 9.33 -25.60
CA PHE A 11 -7.35 9.37 -27.06
C PHE A 11 -8.27 8.32 -27.67
N TRP A 12 -8.25 7.11 -27.12
CA TRP A 12 -9.18 6.04 -27.52
C TRP A 12 -10.64 6.44 -27.29
N PHE A 13 -10.93 7.05 -26.13
CA PHE A 13 -12.28 7.51 -25.81
C PHE A 13 -12.80 8.54 -26.83
N VAL A 14 -11.99 9.57 -27.15
CA VAL A 14 -12.36 10.58 -28.15
C VAL A 14 -12.48 9.99 -29.55
N ALA A 15 -11.58 9.06 -29.91
CA ALA A 15 -11.66 8.32 -31.18
C ALA A 15 -13.01 7.59 -31.33
N GLN A 16 -13.43 6.84 -30.30
CA GLN A 16 -14.72 6.14 -30.30
C GLN A 16 -15.92 7.09 -30.31
N LEU A 17 -15.86 8.16 -29.54
CA LEU A 17 -16.95 9.14 -29.44
C LEU A 17 -17.18 9.88 -30.75
N ARG A 18 -16.13 10.15 -31.52
CA ARG A 18 -16.18 10.91 -32.79
C ARG A 18 -16.11 10.03 -34.04
N GLY A 19 -15.95 8.72 -33.90
CA GLY A 19 -15.85 7.78 -35.01
C GLY A 19 -14.57 7.96 -35.83
N ILE A 20 -13.48 8.40 -35.20
CA ILE A 20 -12.19 8.66 -35.84
C ILE A 20 -11.27 7.44 -35.60
N ASP A 21 -10.58 7.00 -36.66
CA ASP A 21 -9.55 5.96 -36.49
C ASP A 21 -8.37 6.47 -35.64
N LEU A 22 -8.03 5.74 -34.60
CA LEU A 22 -7.02 6.16 -33.63
C LEU A 22 -5.62 6.36 -34.21
N ARG A 23 -5.26 5.57 -35.22
CA ARG A 23 -3.94 5.66 -35.89
C ARG A 23 -3.92 6.67 -37.03
N ALA A 24 -4.90 6.63 -37.89
CA ALA A 24 -4.96 7.50 -39.07
C ALA A 24 -5.38 8.93 -38.70
N GLY A 25 -6.27 9.10 -37.71
CA GLY A 25 -6.82 10.40 -37.26
C GLY A 25 -6.23 10.95 -35.96
N PHE A 26 -5.08 10.45 -35.48
CA PHE A 26 -4.52 10.86 -34.17
C PHE A 26 -4.31 12.36 -34.03
N ARG A 27 -3.91 13.04 -35.10
CA ARG A 27 -3.72 14.50 -35.12
C ARG A 27 -5.04 15.26 -34.95
N GLU A 28 -6.12 14.75 -35.51
CA GLU A 28 -7.47 15.31 -35.37
C GLU A 28 -8.01 15.09 -33.95
N ILE A 29 -7.78 13.91 -33.37
CA ILE A 29 -8.11 13.62 -31.98
C ILE A 29 -7.39 14.58 -31.02
N LEU A 30 -6.10 14.85 -31.23
CA LEU A 30 -5.34 15.84 -30.46
C LEU A 30 -5.95 17.23 -30.57
N GLN A 31 -6.33 17.66 -31.79
CA GLN A 31 -6.96 18.97 -31.99
C GLN A 31 -8.29 19.10 -31.22
N ILE A 32 -9.12 18.07 -31.27
CA ILE A 32 -10.39 18.02 -30.54
C ILE A 32 -10.15 18.13 -29.03
N ILE A 33 -9.21 17.36 -28.48
CA ILE A 33 -8.88 17.39 -27.04
C ILE A 33 -8.36 18.79 -26.63
N VAL A 34 -7.48 19.37 -27.42
CA VAL A 34 -6.94 20.70 -27.19
C VAL A 34 -8.03 21.77 -27.20
N GLN A 35 -8.95 21.68 -28.15
CA GLN A 35 -10.04 22.63 -28.30
C GLN A 35 -11.08 22.51 -27.19
N GLU A 36 -11.50 21.29 -26.86
CA GLU A 36 -12.52 21.01 -25.82
C GLU A 36 -12.01 21.34 -24.41
N LEU A 37 -10.70 21.11 -24.15
CA LEU A 37 -10.10 21.39 -22.85
C LEU A 37 -9.47 22.79 -22.76
N GLY A 38 -9.52 23.60 -23.81
CA GLY A 38 -8.94 24.94 -23.84
C GLY A 38 -7.43 24.96 -23.66
N ILE A 39 -6.72 23.89 -24.04
CA ILE A 39 -5.26 23.78 -23.89
C ILE A 39 -4.58 24.65 -24.95
N ARG A 40 -3.75 25.61 -24.54
CA ARG A 40 -2.90 26.37 -25.46
C ARG A 40 -1.61 25.61 -25.73
N ILE A 41 -1.46 25.05 -26.93
CA ILE A 41 -0.20 24.49 -27.40
C ILE A 41 0.64 25.66 -27.91
N LEU A 42 1.76 25.95 -27.25
CA LEU A 42 2.79 26.82 -27.80
C LEU A 42 3.50 26.03 -28.91
N ALA A 43 3.41 26.52 -30.16
CA ALA A 43 4.10 25.92 -31.27
C ALA A 43 5.61 26.01 -31.05
N GLU A 44 6.30 24.88 -31.00
CA GLU A 44 7.75 24.83 -31.08
C GLU A 44 8.19 25.26 -32.49
N GLU A 45 8.77 26.45 -32.60
CA GLU A 45 9.57 26.82 -33.78
C GLU A 45 10.81 25.92 -33.82
N GLN A 46 11.05 25.35 -34.99
CA GLN A 46 12.14 24.42 -35.29
C GLN A 46 13.49 24.99 -34.85
N ALA A 47 14.18 24.28 -33.97
CA ALA A 47 15.53 24.57 -33.56
C ALA A 47 16.51 24.47 -34.73
N LYS A 48 16.89 25.62 -35.31
CA LYS A 48 18.15 25.77 -36.04
C LYS A 48 19.24 26.04 -35.02
N LYS A 49 20.26 25.19 -34.97
CA LYS A 49 21.46 25.41 -34.17
C LYS A 49 22.06 26.81 -34.50
N PRO A 50 22.23 27.69 -33.51
CA PRO A 50 23.03 28.88 -33.71
C PRO A 50 24.49 28.63 -33.36
N VAL A 51 25.34 28.97 -34.27
CA VAL A 51 26.76 29.24 -33.99
C VAL A 51 26.80 30.49 -33.12
N ALA A 52 27.44 30.37 -31.96
CA ALA A 52 27.49 31.44 -30.97
C ALA A 52 28.33 32.63 -31.48
N THR A 53 27.66 33.73 -31.74
CA THR A 53 28.25 35.06 -31.71
C THR A 53 27.38 35.87 -30.76
N GLU A 54 27.83 36.03 -29.52
CA GLU A 54 27.13 36.82 -28.51
C GLU A 54 27.23 38.30 -28.89
N THR A 55 26.19 38.82 -29.51
CA THR A 55 26.06 40.24 -29.88
C THR A 55 25.43 41.02 -28.74
N LEU A 56 25.94 42.23 -28.49
CA LEU A 56 25.38 43.24 -27.58
C LEU A 56 23.84 43.35 -27.74
N HIS A 57 23.10 43.05 -26.68
CA HIS A 57 21.68 43.39 -26.64
C HIS A 57 21.51 44.85 -26.25
N THR A 58 21.24 45.68 -27.25
CA THR A 58 20.77 47.05 -27.05
C THR A 58 19.24 47.03 -27.25
N SER A 59 18.47 47.23 -26.19
CA SER A 59 17.03 47.47 -26.35
C SER A 59 16.81 48.91 -26.79
N THR A 60 16.46 49.10 -28.04
CA THR A 60 16.01 50.39 -28.58
C THR A 60 14.54 50.60 -28.23
N LEU A 61 14.24 51.76 -27.70
CA LEU A 61 12.92 52.25 -27.29
C LEU A 61 11.89 52.14 -28.42
N SER A 62 10.79 51.37 -28.20
CA SER A 62 9.54 51.57 -28.93
C SER A 62 8.60 52.42 -28.07
N GLU A 63 8.04 53.46 -28.65
CA GLU A 63 7.13 54.42 -28.03
C GLU A 63 5.82 53.72 -27.58
N SER A 64 5.71 53.43 -26.32
CA SER A 64 4.52 53.27 -25.48
C SER A 64 4.68 52.16 -24.44
N VAL A 65 5.36 52.38 -23.33
CA VAL A 65 5.07 51.76 -22.02
C VAL A 65 5.90 52.51 -20.96
N GLN A 66 5.24 53.19 -20.07
CA GLN A 66 5.82 53.83 -18.89
C GLN A 66 6.25 52.77 -17.90
N ASP A 67 7.49 52.30 -17.93
CA ASP A 67 8.17 51.62 -16.80
C ASP A 67 9.45 50.86 -17.21
N GLU A 68 9.93 50.98 -18.44
CA GLU A 68 11.19 50.34 -18.86
C GLU A 68 12.38 51.30 -18.59
N LEU A 69 13.18 50.96 -17.59
CA LEU A 69 14.47 51.63 -17.42
C LEU A 69 15.45 51.15 -18.52
N PRO A 70 15.96 52.02 -19.39
CA PRO A 70 16.93 51.65 -20.41
C PRO A 70 18.19 51.11 -19.75
N TYR A 71 18.69 50.00 -20.25
CA TYR A 71 19.91 49.38 -19.73
C TYR A 71 20.75 48.78 -20.84
N SER A 72 22.06 48.72 -20.59
CA SER A 72 22.99 47.97 -21.41
C SER A 72 24.08 47.35 -20.53
N PHE A 73 24.64 46.24 -20.96
CA PHE A 73 25.66 45.53 -20.18
C PHE A 73 26.70 44.90 -21.10
N GLU A 74 27.90 44.69 -20.57
CA GLU A 74 28.99 43.99 -21.23
C GLU A 74 29.32 42.73 -20.41
N ILE A 75 29.17 41.56 -21.04
CA ILE A 75 29.49 40.27 -20.41
C ILE A 75 31.01 40.06 -20.44
N GLN A 76 31.55 39.46 -19.38
CA GLN A 76 32.90 38.92 -19.35
C GLN A 76 32.86 37.42 -19.02
N PRO A 77 33.87 36.65 -19.49
CA PRO A 77 34.00 35.25 -19.09
C PRO A 77 34.19 35.14 -17.57
N PHE A 78 33.77 34.01 -17.02
CA PHE A 78 34.12 33.65 -15.64
C PHE A 78 35.61 33.30 -15.60
N ASP A 79 36.36 33.97 -14.76
CA ASP A 79 37.72 33.61 -14.37
C ASP A 79 37.69 32.83 -13.01
N ASP A 80 38.86 32.31 -12.60
CA ASP A 80 38.97 31.52 -11.36
C ASP A 80 38.56 32.33 -10.12
N GLY A 81 38.81 33.65 -10.08
CA GLY A 81 38.43 34.53 -8.97
C GLY A 81 36.91 34.72 -8.88
N LEU A 82 36.26 34.89 -10.03
CA LEU A 82 34.80 35.01 -10.13
C LEU A 82 34.10 33.70 -9.82
N LEU A 83 34.67 32.56 -10.24
CA LEU A 83 34.14 31.24 -9.92
C LEU A 83 34.36 30.86 -8.46
N ALA A 84 35.48 31.28 -7.85
CA ALA A 84 35.78 31.00 -6.44
C ALA A 84 34.67 31.52 -5.49
N TYR A 85 34.06 32.69 -5.81
CA TYR A 85 32.91 33.19 -5.06
C TYR A 85 31.75 32.20 -5.03
N TRP A 86 31.39 31.65 -6.17
CA TRP A 86 30.27 30.69 -6.28
C TRP A 86 30.65 29.31 -5.75
N ALA A 87 31.89 28.86 -5.99
CA ALA A 87 32.41 27.59 -5.50
C ALA A 87 32.39 27.50 -3.96
N HIS A 88 32.55 28.64 -3.26
CA HIS A 88 32.39 28.73 -1.80
C HIS A 88 31.02 28.21 -1.33
N TYR A 89 29.97 28.36 -2.13
CA TYR A 89 28.61 27.86 -1.86
C TYR A 89 28.30 26.53 -2.56
N GLY A 90 29.32 25.89 -3.18
CA GLY A 90 29.18 24.67 -3.95
C GLY A 90 28.43 24.85 -5.28
N ILE A 91 28.47 26.07 -5.83
CA ILE A 91 27.84 26.42 -7.11
C ILE A 91 28.94 26.47 -8.16
N TYR A 92 28.82 25.68 -9.21
CA TYR A 92 29.81 25.58 -10.29
C TYR A 92 29.27 26.14 -11.61
N GLU A 93 30.14 26.29 -12.60
CA GLU A 93 29.87 26.99 -13.86
C GLU A 93 28.68 26.39 -14.64
N ASP A 94 28.52 25.08 -14.65
CA ASP A 94 27.38 24.39 -15.28
C ASP A 94 26.03 24.82 -14.70
N THR A 95 25.97 24.96 -13.37
CA THR A 95 24.77 25.47 -12.67
C THR A 95 24.54 26.94 -13.04
N LEU A 96 25.55 27.76 -13.03
CA LEU A 96 25.44 29.16 -13.41
C LEU A 96 24.93 29.33 -14.86
N ARG A 97 25.48 28.53 -15.80
CA ARG A 97 25.03 28.52 -17.21
C ARG A 97 23.57 28.10 -17.34
N ARG A 98 23.17 27.03 -16.65
CA ARG A 98 21.80 26.49 -16.68
C ARG A 98 20.76 27.52 -16.22
N PHE A 99 21.11 28.35 -15.24
CA PHE A 99 20.25 29.40 -14.71
C PHE A 99 20.49 30.78 -15.36
N ARG A 100 21.18 30.82 -16.51
CA ARG A 100 21.50 32.05 -17.24
C ARG A 100 22.19 33.14 -16.39
N VAL A 101 23.01 32.69 -15.41
CA VAL A 101 23.86 33.63 -14.63
C VAL A 101 25.09 33.96 -15.43
N ARG A 102 25.46 35.26 -15.46
CA ARG A 102 26.63 35.78 -16.17
C ARG A 102 27.44 36.68 -15.26
N SER A 103 28.74 36.78 -15.53
CA SER A 103 29.59 37.84 -14.99
C SER A 103 29.61 39.02 -15.94
N LEU A 104 29.50 40.24 -15.40
CA LEU A 104 29.49 41.46 -16.19
C LEU A 104 30.76 42.27 -15.96
N LYS A 105 31.34 42.80 -17.05
CA LYS A 105 32.40 43.80 -17.01
C LYS A 105 31.85 45.17 -16.67
N SER A 106 30.68 45.52 -17.22
CA SER A 106 30.00 46.79 -16.94
C SER A 106 28.48 46.68 -17.05
N TYR A 107 27.77 47.53 -16.33
CA TYR A 107 26.34 47.73 -16.41
C TYR A 107 26.00 49.21 -16.44
N ARG A 108 25.21 49.64 -17.40
CA ARG A 108 24.76 51.03 -17.59
C ARG A 108 23.25 51.11 -17.52
N SER A 109 22.74 52.11 -16.83
CA SER A 109 21.31 52.39 -16.72
C SER A 109 21.07 53.83 -16.32
N GLN A 110 19.83 54.18 -15.99
CA GLN A 110 19.45 55.52 -15.52
C GLN A 110 18.79 55.42 -14.15
N THR A 111 18.96 56.46 -13.32
CA THR A 111 18.20 56.63 -12.09
C THR A 111 16.74 56.92 -12.41
N LYS A 112 15.85 56.86 -11.41
CA LYS A 112 14.45 57.26 -11.58
C LYS A 112 14.28 58.73 -12.05
N GLU A 113 15.28 59.57 -11.78
CA GLU A 113 15.32 60.97 -12.24
C GLU A 113 15.95 61.11 -13.64
N GLY A 114 16.21 60.01 -14.35
CA GLY A 114 16.76 60.02 -15.70
C GLY A 114 18.27 60.24 -15.78
N LYS A 115 19.00 60.28 -14.67
CA LYS A 115 20.46 60.48 -14.69
C LYS A 115 21.16 59.17 -15.07
N PRO A 116 22.01 59.16 -16.12
CA PRO A 116 22.75 57.96 -16.50
C PRO A 116 23.81 57.62 -15.44
N PHE A 117 24.02 56.33 -15.21
CA PHE A 117 25.10 55.80 -14.38
C PHE A 117 25.73 54.57 -15.01
N GLU A 118 26.99 54.34 -14.69
CA GLU A 118 27.73 53.15 -15.10
C GLU A 118 28.34 52.47 -13.87
N LEU A 119 28.21 51.18 -13.80
CA LEU A 119 28.92 50.34 -12.84
C LEU A 119 29.96 49.52 -13.59
N LYS A 120 31.19 49.49 -13.09
CA LYS A 120 32.28 48.66 -13.62
C LYS A 120 32.69 47.64 -12.59
N ALA A 121 32.84 46.40 -13.02
CA ALA A 121 33.35 45.32 -12.16
C ALA A 121 34.82 45.56 -11.82
N SER A 122 35.19 45.13 -10.64
CA SER A 122 36.59 45.07 -10.21
C SER A 122 36.81 43.75 -9.46
N PRO A 123 38.07 43.35 -9.24
CA PRO A 123 38.35 42.13 -8.45
C PRO A 123 37.74 42.13 -7.04
N THR A 124 37.57 43.31 -6.43
CA THR A 124 36.97 43.46 -5.09
C THR A 124 35.45 43.67 -5.14
N GLU A 125 34.91 44.13 -6.24
CA GLU A 125 33.48 44.35 -6.46
C GLU A 125 33.01 43.68 -7.77
N PRO A 126 32.86 42.35 -7.78
CA PRO A 126 32.33 41.63 -8.93
C PRO A 126 30.86 41.99 -9.19
N ILE A 127 30.46 41.94 -10.46
CA ILE A 127 29.09 42.15 -10.88
C ILE A 127 28.58 40.86 -11.53
N TYR A 128 27.54 40.26 -10.95
CA TYR A 128 26.85 39.13 -11.55
C TYR A 128 25.45 39.57 -12.01
N ALA A 129 24.90 38.83 -12.95
CA ALA A 129 23.58 39.10 -13.49
C ALA A 129 22.76 37.80 -13.66
N TYR A 130 21.53 37.84 -13.24
CA TYR A 130 20.49 36.86 -13.55
C TYR A 130 19.72 37.40 -14.76
N ILE A 131 19.89 36.76 -15.93
CA ILE A 131 19.35 37.23 -17.20
C ILE A 131 18.07 36.48 -17.53
N GLY A 132 16.97 37.23 -17.68
CA GLY A 132 15.68 36.70 -18.13
C GLY A 132 15.27 37.31 -19.46
N ASP A 133 14.10 36.91 -19.97
CA ASP A 133 13.59 37.41 -21.25
C ASP A 133 13.06 38.85 -21.07
N GLY A 134 13.83 39.84 -21.61
CA GLY A 134 13.48 41.26 -21.52
C GLY A 134 13.81 41.95 -20.19
N TYR A 135 14.51 41.27 -19.28
CA TYR A 135 14.95 41.87 -18.01
C TYR A 135 16.31 41.35 -17.54
N ILE A 136 16.89 42.07 -16.61
CA ILE A 136 18.13 41.70 -15.93
C ILE A 136 18.06 42.10 -14.46
N LYS A 137 18.45 41.17 -13.56
CA LYS A 137 18.68 41.45 -12.14
C LYS A 137 20.17 41.38 -11.87
N ILE A 138 20.75 42.53 -11.46
CA ILE A 138 22.15 42.64 -11.12
C ILE A 138 22.38 42.27 -9.67
N TYR A 139 23.43 41.52 -9.40
CA TYR A 139 23.87 41.13 -8.07
C TYR A 139 25.31 41.53 -7.82
N ARG A 140 25.54 42.33 -6.78
CA ARG A 140 26.84 42.82 -6.32
C ARG A 140 27.07 42.35 -4.89
N PRO A 141 27.67 41.15 -4.67
CA PRO A 141 27.75 40.53 -3.34
C PRO A 141 28.48 41.41 -2.31
N ASN A 142 29.53 42.08 -2.70
CA ASN A 142 30.41 42.85 -1.80
C ASN A 142 29.96 44.30 -1.61
N SER A 143 28.93 44.78 -2.33
CA SER A 143 28.45 46.13 -2.20
C SER A 143 27.50 46.30 -1.01
N SER A 144 27.75 47.27 -0.15
CA SER A 144 26.86 47.64 0.96
C SER A 144 25.67 48.50 0.52
N LYS A 145 25.84 49.21 -0.64
CA LYS A 145 24.79 50.04 -1.24
C LYS A 145 24.49 49.50 -2.63
N MET A 146 23.20 49.43 -2.99
CA MET A 146 22.77 48.92 -4.29
C MET A 146 23.29 47.51 -4.59
N ARG A 147 23.09 46.58 -3.64
CA ARG A 147 23.47 45.19 -3.80
C ARG A 147 22.71 44.51 -4.95
N PHE A 148 21.45 44.90 -5.15
CA PHE A 148 20.63 44.49 -6.27
C PHE A 148 20.17 45.71 -7.08
N LEU A 149 20.16 45.53 -8.41
CA LEU A 149 19.61 46.49 -9.35
C LEU A 149 18.82 45.75 -10.42
N TYR A 150 17.94 46.45 -11.09
CA TYR A 150 17.05 45.88 -12.07
C TYR A 150 17.11 46.70 -13.36
N GLY A 151 17.02 46.01 -14.49
CA GLY A 151 16.91 46.65 -15.82
C GLY A 151 15.86 45.92 -16.65
N GLY A 152 15.20 46.64 -17.55
CA GLY A 152 14.13 46.12 -18.36
C GLY A 152 12.81 45.88 -17.59
N ARG A 153 11.92 45.09 -18.16
CA ARG A 153 10.60 44.85 -17.61
C ARG A 153 10.62 43.60 -16.73
N MET A 154 10.71 43.79 -15.42
CA MET A 154 10.64 42.68 -14.48
C MET A 154 9.27 41.98 -14.53
N PRO A 155 9.23 40.66 -14.59
CA PRO A 155 7.96 39.92 -14.53
C PRO A 155 7.26 40.10 -13.18
N SER A 156 5.93 40.11 -13.21
CA SER A 156 5.12 40.14 -12.00
C SER A 156 4.13 38.97 -11.99
N PRO A 157 4.30 37.99 -11.12
CA PRO A 157 5.36 37.90 -10.12
C PRO A 157 6.71 37.49 -10.73
N TYR A 158 7.80 37.99 -10.15
CA TYR A 158 9.13 37.48 -10.42
C TYR A 158 9.28 36.11 -9.75
N CYS A 159 9.73 35.09 -10.50
CA CYS A 159 10.00 33.78 -10.00
C CYS A 159 11.23 33.18 -10.69
N PHE A 160 12.32 33.06 -9.95
CA PHE A 160 13.57 32.50 -10.45
C PHE A 160 13.61 30.99 -10.22
N GLY A 161 14.11 30.22 -11.18
CA GLY A 161 14.24 28.78 -11.12
C GLY A 161 13.03 27.99 -11.67
N MET A 162 11.94 28.65 -12.04
CA MET A 162 10.73 27.97 -12.53
C MET A 162 10.95 27.21 -13.84
N GLU A 163 11.74 27.76 -14.76
CA GLU A 163 12.03 27.14 -16.06
C GLU A 163 12.90 25.87 -15.94
N GLN A 164 13.68 25.77 -14.87
CA GLN A 164 14.58 24.65 -14.61
C GLN A 164 13.90 23.49 -13.87
N LEU A 165 12.64 23.66 -13.46
CA LEU A 165 11.91 22.61 -12.76
C LEU A 165 11.48 21.49 -13.70
N PRO A 166 11.56 20.20 -13.28
CA PRO A 166 11.02 19.09 -14.03
C PRO A 166 9.48 19.14 -14.05
N SER A 167 8.86 18.41 -14.96
CA SER A 167 7.40 18.30 -15.04
C SER A 167 6.79 17.68 -13.79
N LYS A 168 7.52 16.79 -13.08
CA LYS A 168 7.13 16.15 -11.81
C LYS A 168 8.36 15.99 -10.93
N GLY A 169 8.15 16.08 -9.61
CA GLY A 169 9.18 15.87 -8.60
C GLY A 169 8.58 15.54 -7.25
N ASP A 170 9.42 15.09 -6.31
CA ASP A 170 8.98 14.79 -4.95
C ASP A 170 8.92 16.07 -4.10
N MET A 171 10.03 16.81 -4.04
CA MET A 171 10.16 18.01 -3.20
C MET A 171 10.52 19.25 -4.02
N LEU A 172 9.90 20.36 -3.66
CA LEU A 172 10.21 21.69 -4.16
C LEU A 172 10.50 22.62 -3.00
N PHE A 173 11.62 23.33 -3.04
CA PHE A 173 11.96 24.36 -2.06
C PHE A 173 11.65 25.75 -2.61
N ILE A 174 11.07 26.60 -1.74
CA ILE A 174 10.91 28.03 -2.01
C ILE A 174 11.83 28.76 -1.05
N THR A 175 12.87 29.41 -1.59
CA THR A 175 13.95 30.06 -0.84
C THR A 175 13.83 31.57 -0.83
N GLY A 176 14.66 32.22 -0.02
CA GLY A 176 14.73 33.68 0.09
C GLY A 176 15.39 34.39 -1.08
N GLY A 177 16.26 33.69 -1.82
CA GLY A 177 17.04 34.31 -2.88
C GLY A 177 17.60 33.38 -3.95
N GLU A 178 18.10 33.96 -5.04
CA GLU A 178 18.62 33.24 -6.20
C GLU A 178 19.87 32.41 -5.87
N LYS A 179 20.74 32.89 -4.98
CA LYS A 179 21.93 32.18 -4.54
C LYS A 179 21.55 30.82 -3.95
N ASP A 180 20.47 30.78 -3.15
CA ASP A 180 19.98 29.59 -2.48
C ASP A 180 19.39 28.59 -3.46
N VAL A 181 18.64 29.07 -4.46
CA VAL A 181 18.16 28.26 -5.57
C VAL A 181 19.31 27.58 -6.30
N LEU A 182 20.38 28.34 -6.59
CA LEU A 182 21.57 27.81 -7.27
C LEU A 182 22.28 26.75 -6.39
N SER A 183 22.46 27.04 -5.10
CA SER A 183 23.14 26.14 -4.15
C SER A 183 22.40 24.81 -3.98
N LEU A 184 21.08 24.84 -3.85
CA LEU A 184 20.24 23.65 -3.82
C LEU A 184 20.26 22.89 -5.15
N SER A 185 20.17 23.63 -6.27
CA SER A 185 20.13 23.02 -7.59
C SER A 185 21.46 22.37 -7.98
N ALA A 186 22.60 22.88 -7.51
CA ALA A 186 23.90 22.25 -7.66
C ALA A 186 24.00 20.90 -6.93
N ARG A 187 23.12 20.66 -5.95
CA ARG A 187 22.99 19.42 -5.18
C ARG A 187 21.74 18.59 -5.56
N HIS A 188 21.23 18.83 -6.77
CA HIS A 188 20.08 18.11 -7.34
C HIS A 188 18.74 18.29 -6.61
N PHE A 189 18.60 19.31 -5.77
CA PHE A 189 17.31 19.70 -5.21
C PHE A 189 16.60 20.70 -6.13
N HIS A 190 15.28 20.59 -6.20
CA HIS A 190 14.46 21.53 -6.97
C HIS A 190 14.11 22.74 -6.11
N ALA A 191 14.42 23.92 -6.59
CA ALA A 191 14.16 25.13 -5.85
C ALA A 191 13.75 26.28 -6.76
N ILE A 192 12.95 27.20 -6.20
CA ILE A 192 12.60 28.50 -6.78
C ILE A 192 12.71 29.58 -5.73
N CYS A 193 12.79 30.83 -6.15
CA CYS A 193 12.57 31.96 -5.25
C CYS A 193 11.74 33.05 -5.92
N PHE A 194 11.12 33.87 -5.09
CA PHE A 194 10.49 35.12 -5.51
C PHE A 194 11.45 36.28 -5.30
N ASN A 195 11.03 37.51 -5.59
CA ASN A 195 11.93 38.66 -5.57
C ASN A 195 12.57 38.98 -4.20
N SER A 196 11.86 38.59 -3.13
CA SER A 196 12.33 38.66 -1.74
C SER A 196 11.45 37.75 -0.87
N GLU A 197 11.90 37.42 0.35
CA GLU A 197 11.12 36.67 1.34
C GLU A 197 9.82 37.40 1.74
N THR A 198 9.81 38.71 1.72
CA THR A 198 8.63 39.53 2.02
C THR A 198 7.63 39.61 0.86
N ALA A 199 8.01 39.11 -0.33
CA ALA A 199 7.10 39.07 -1.46
C ALA A 199 5.99 38.03 -1.23
N GLN A 200 4.75 38.42 -1.49
CA GLN A 200 3.63 37.50 -1.39
C GLN A 200 3.71 36.43 -2.48
N ILE A 201 3.71 35.17 -2.07
CA ILE A 201 3.67 34.02 -2.98
C ILE A 201 2.27 33.93 -3.60
N PRO A 202 2.09 34.00 -4.92
CA PRO A 202 0.77 33.89 -5.55
C PRO A 202 0.21 32.48 -5.42
N GLU A 203 -1.02 32.35 -4.94
CA GLU A 203 -1.69 31.05 -4.72
C GLU A 203 -1.79 30.24 -6.00
N ARG A 204 -2.13 30.86 -7.14
CA ARG A 204 -2.20 30.22 -8.45
C ARG A 204 -0.89 29.50 -8.85
N ILE A 205 0.26 30.00 -8.39
CA ILE A 205 1.56 29.35 -8.66
C ILE A 205 1.66 28.09 -7.79
N ILE A 206 1.28 28.17 -6.52
CA ILE A 206 1.28 27.02 -5.60
C ILE A 206 0.32 25.93 -6.08
N GLU A 207 -0.89 26.29 -6.53
CA GLU A 207 -1.85 25.35 -7.14
C GLU A 207 -1.23 24.59 -8.32
N SER A 208 -0.57 25.31 -9.23
CA SER A 208 0.13 24.69 -10.35
C SER A 208 1.29 23.78 -9.91
N LEU A 209 2.05 24.18 -8.89
CA LEU A 209 3.19 23.42 -8.39
C LEU A 209 2.78 22.18 -7.61
N GLN A 210 1.63 22.18 -6.91
CA GLN A 210 1.09 20.98 -6.24
C GLN A 210 0.72 19.85 -7.21
N LEU A 211 0.40 20.17 -8.46
CA LEU A 211 0.19 19.16 -9.50
C LEU A 211 1.49 18.50 -9.98
N ARG A 212 2.63 19.11 -9.65
CA ARG A 212 3.98 18.69 -10.09
C ARG A 212 4.81 18.11 -8.95
N PHE A 213 4.65 18.62 -7.73
CA PHE A 213 5.48 18.28 -6.57
C PHE A 213 4.61 17.79 -5.42
N ARG A 214 5.04 16.69 -4.80
CA ARG A 214 4.34 16.10 -3.64
C ARG A 214 4.47 16.98 -2.38
N HIS A 215 5.64 17.58 -2.20
CA HIS A 215 5.94 18.44 -1.05
C HIS A 215 6.46 19.79 -1.51
N ILE A 216 5.88 20.87 -1.00
CA ILE A 216 6.36 22.24 -1.18
C ILE A 216 6.82 22.73 0.19
N ILE A 217 8.10 23.10 0.28
CA ILE A 217 8.77 23.45 1.54
C ILE A 217 9.32 24.88 1.43
N LEU A 218 8.90 25.76 2.35
CA LEU A 218 9.51 27.07 2.53
C LEU A 218 10.81 26.91 3.29
N LEU A 219 11.89 27.42 2.72
CA LEU A 219 13.24 27.40 3.25
C LEU A 219 13.82 28.82 3.18
N TYR A 220 13.32 29.70 4.07
CA TYR A 220 13.75 31.09 4.19
C TYR A 220 14.90 31.23 5.17
N ASP A 221 15.47 32.43 5.22
CA ASP A 221 16.57 32.75 6.11
C ASP A 221 16.21 32.43 7.60
N SER A 222 17.19 32.01 8.37
CA SER A 222 17.02 31.70 9.80
C SER A 222 17.07 32.95 10.68
N ASP A 223 17.12 34.15 10.10
CA ASP A 223 17.02 35.41 10.85
C ASP A 223 15.56 35.72 11.24
N ALA A 224 15.36 36.71 12.10
CA ALA A 224 14.03 37.04 12.63
C ALA A 224 13.03 37.40 11.51
N THR A 225 13.49 38.04 10.44
CA THR A 225 12.64 38.42 9.31
C THR A 225 12.22 37.20 8.51
N GLY A 226 13.17 36.34 8.13
CA GLY A 226 12.91 35.12 7.37
C GLY A 226 11.98 34.16 8.11
N LEU A 227 12.19 33.96 9.42
CA LEU A 227 11.32 33.13 10.25
C LEU A 227 9.89 33.67 10.34
N CYS A 228 9.72 34.98 10.55
CA CYS A 228 8.41 35.63 10.63
C CYS A 228 7.66 35.52 9.29
N GLU A 229 8.33 35.80 8.18
CA GLU A 229 7.74 35.75 6.84
C GLU A 229 7.41 34.30 6.44
N ALA A 230 8.26 33.33 6.75
CA ALA A 230 7.96 31.92 6.50
C ALA A 230 6.71 31.46 7.25
N GLN A 231 6.57 31.79 8.54
CA GLN A 231 5.37 31.47 9.30
C GLN A 231 4.12 32.15 8.73
N ARG A 232 4.21 33.41 8.31
CA ARG A 232 3.13 34.15 7.68
C ARG A 232 2.68 33.48 6.37
N GLN A 233 3.62 33.09 5.51
CA GLN A 233 3.32 32.43 4.24
C GLN A 233 2.74 31.02 4.46
N VAL A 234 3.27 30.22 5.38
CA VAL A 234 2.72 28.89 5.74
C VAL A 234 1.29 29.01 6.25
N GLY A 235 1.01 29.98 7.13
CA GLY A 235 -0.35 30.23 7.61
C GLY A 235 -1.32 30.57 6.47
N ARG A 236 -0.90 31.46 5.56
CA ARG A 236 -1.70 31.86 4.40
C ARG A 236 -1.92 30.70 3.39
N LEU A 237 -0.90 29.88 3.19
CA LEU A 237 -0.91 28.76 2.24
C LEU A 237 -1.27 27.42 2.91
N SER A 238 -1.90 27.44 4.08
CA SER A 238 -2.24 26.24 4.86
C SER A 238 -3.13 25.24 4.09
N ALA A 239 -4.04 25.74 3.26
CA ALA A 239 -4.90 24.92 2.39
C ALA A 239 -4.09 24.08 1.38
N TYR A 240 -2.88 24.51 1.05
CA TYR A 240 -1.99 23.85 0.11
C TYR A 240 -0.93 22.98 0.79
N HIS A 241 -1.03 22.73 2.09
CA HIS A 241 -0.12 21.89 2.86
C HIS A 241 1.36 22.27 2.75
N VAL A 242 1.67 23.54 2.43
CA VAL A 242 3.04 24.07 2.40
C VAL A 242 3.63 24.00 3.81
N LYS A 243 4.85 23.50 3.95
CA LYS A 243 5.56 23.34 5.21
C LYS A 243 6.77 24.25 5.28
N GLN A 244 7.22 24.57 6.47
CA GLN A 244 8.48 25.28 6.71
C GLN A 244 9.56 24.29 7.16
N LEU A 245 10.76 24.41 6.61
CA LEU A 245 11.96 23.82 7.18
C LEU A 245 12.82 24.94 7.74
N GLN A 246 13.17 24.85 9.01
CA GLN A 246 14.10 25.76 9.65
C GLN A 246 15.49 25.11 9.72
N LEU A 247 16.51 25.84 9.28
CA LEU A 247 17.90 25.40 9.39
C LEU A 247 18.44 25.66 10.79
N PRO A 248 19.34 24.82 11.31
CA PRO A 248 20.00 25.00 12.61
C PRO A 248 21.14 26.03 12.52
N LEU A 249 20.81 27.26 12.10
CA LEU A 249 21.73 28.36 11.94
C LEU A 249 21.44 29.48 12.94
N LYS A 250 22.43 30.31 13.25
CA LYS A 250 22.30 31.39 14.24
C LYS A 250 21.53 32.61 13.75
N GLY A 251 21.20 32.69 12.46
CA GLY A 251 20.49 33.82 11.88
C GLY A 251 21.32 35.11 11.77
N THR A 252 22.65 35.01 11.76
CA THR A 252 23.55 36.12 11.60
C THR A 252 23.81 36.38 10.09
N LYS A 253 24.41 37.53 9.74
CA LYS A 253 24.77 37.82 8.36
C LYS A 253 25.65 36.78 7.68
N ALA A 254 26.42 36.04 8.44
CA ALA A 254 27.37 35.04 7.93
C ALA A 254 26.78 33.61 7.92
N GLU A 255 25.67 33.38 8.61
CA GLU A 255 25.07 32.04 8.69
C GLU A 255 23.55 32.15 8.88
N LYS A 256 22.82 32.30 7.80
CA LYS A 256 21.38 32.45 7.85
C LYS A 256 20.59 31.69 6.79
N ASP A 257 21.18 31.45 5.64
CA ASP A 257 20.52 30.81 4.50
C ASP A 257 21.09 29.41 4.20
N ILE A 258 20.46 28.68 3.28
CA ILE A 258 20.89 27.34 2.90
C ILE A 258 22.26 27.33 2.22
N SER A 259 22.62 28.39 1.51
CA SER A 259 23.95 28.50 0.91
C SER A 259 25.02 28.64 1.98
N ASP A 260 24.74 29.42 3.04
CA ASP A 260 25.63 29.54 4.20
C ASP A 260 25.74 28.21 4.97
N TYR A 261 24.62 27.48 5.09
CA TYR A 261 24.60 26.15 5.72
C TYR A 261 25.61 25.18 5.07
N PHE A 262 25.63 25.13 3.75
CA PHE A 262 26.59 24.30 3.03
C PHE A 262 28.02 24.87 3.08
N ALA A 263 28.16 26.18 3.04
CA ALA A 263 29.49 26.85 3.14
C ALA A 263 30.16 26.62 4.52
N LEU A 264 29.38 26.35 5.56
CA LEU A 264 29.87 25.97 6.89
C LEU A 264 30.36 24.53 6.99
N GLY A 265 30.32 23.78 5.89
CA GLY A 265 30.82 22.40 5.81
C GLY A 265 29.78 21.31 6.08
N ASN A 266 28.50 21.66 6.19
CA ASN A 266 27.44 20.66 6.25
C ASN A 266 27.27 20.01 4.87
N GLU A 267 27.07 18.69 4.87
CA GLU A 267 26.93 17.92 3.64
C GLU A 267 25.46 17.75 3.22
N GLU A 268 25.27 17.24 2.02
CA GLU A 268 23.93 16.87 1.52
C GLU A 268 23.24 15.85 2.44
N ALA A 269 24.01 14.92 3.03
CA ALA A 269 23.49 13.90 3.96
C ALA A 269 22.89 14.54 5.23
N ASP A 270 23.53 15.60 5.76
CA ASP A 270 23.02 16.33 6.93
C ASP A 270 21.70 17.04 6.60
N PHE A 271 21.63 17.66 5.42
CA PHE A 271 20.40 18.28 4.96
C PHE A 271 19.27 17.27 4.73
N ARG A 272 19.56 16.09 4.17
CA ARG A 272 18.59 14.98 4.07
C ARG A 272 18.14 14.49 5.43
N GLY A 273 19.00 14.49 6.44
CA GLY A 273 18.64 14.21 7.83
C GLY A 273 17.58 15.17 8.37
N LEU A 274 17.72 16.49 8.12
CA LEU A 274 16.72 17.48 8.49
C LEU A 274 15.38 17.27 7.76
N LEU A 275 15.41 16.92 6.48
CA LEU A 275 14.21 16.59 5.70
C LEU A 275 13.51 15.34 6.24
N ASN A 276 14.24 14.29 6.57
CA ASN A 276 13.67 13.09 7.19
C ASN A 276 13.01 13.39 8.53
N THR A 277 13.62 14.28 9.33
CA THR A 277 13.02 14.75 10.59
C THR A 277 11.70 15.48 10.34
N LEU A 278 11.67 16.40 9.36
CA LEU A 278 10.44 17.11 8.98
C LEU A 278 9.35 16.12 8.50
N LEU A 279 9.69 15.17 7.63
CA LEU A 279 8.75 14.15 7.15
C LEU A 279 8.24 13.26 8.29
N SER A 280 9.11 12.88 9.22
CA SER A 280 8.72 12.09 10.39
C SER A 280 7.73 12.84 11.28
N GLN A 281 7.91 14.14 11.46
CA GLN A 281 6.96 15.00 12.17
C GLN A 281 5.61 15.12 11.43
N MET A 282 5.64 15.25 10.11
CA MET A 282 4.43 15.31 9.28
C MET A 282 3.64 14.00 9.31
N TYR A 283 4.32 12.86 9.42
CA TYR A 283 3.73 11.53 9.35
C TYR A 283 3.85 10.76 10.68
N THR A 284 3.78 11.45 11.81
CA THR A 284 3.97 10.83 13.14
C THR A 284 3.11 9.58 13.34
N GLN A 285 1.82 9.62 12.99
CA GLN A 285 0.94 8.46 13.11
C GLN A 285 1.38 7.31 12.20
N THR A 286 1.74 7.61 10.95
CA THR A 286 2.24 6.61 10.00
C THR A 286 3.55 6.00 10.49
N MET A 287 4.45 6.80 11.05
CA MET A 287 5.72 6.31 11.60
C MET A 287 5.51 5.40 12.82
N MET A 288 4.52 5.70 13.67
CA MET A 288 4.14 4.81 14.78
C MET A 288 3.62 3.47 14.25
N LEU A 289 2.74 3.49 13.25
CA LEU A 289 2.24 2.28 12.61
C LEU A 289 3.35 1.47 11.92
N LEU A 290 4.25 2.13 11.19
CA LEU A 290 5.38 1.47 10.54
C LEU A 290 6.24 0.70 11.55
N ARG A 291 6.59 1.34 12.67
CA ARG A 291 7.37 0.69 13.74
C ARG A 291 6.65 -0.50 14.35
N SER A 292 5.32 -0.45 14.47
CA SER A 292 4.53 -1.58 14.99
C SER A 292 4.35 -2.71 13.98
N CYS A 293 4.55 -2.45 12.69
CA CYS A 293 4.41 -3.44 11.61
C CYS A 293 5.76 -4.03 11.16
N GLU A 294 6.87 -3.39 11.52
CA GLU A 294 8.21 -3.87 11.15
C GLU A 294 8.55 -5.13 11.94
N ILE A 295 8.98 -6.17 11.23
CA ILE A 295 9.37 -7.45 11.82
C ILE A 295 10.80 -7.33 12.33
N ASP A 296 10.99 -7.52 13.64
CA ASP A 296 12.29 -7.64 14.26
C ASP A 296 12.80 -9.07 14.11
N TYR A 297 13.82 -9.26 13.25
CA TYR A 297 14.40 -10.58 12.99
C TYR A 297 15.12 -11.17 14.21
N ASP A 298 15.69 -10.31 15.06
CA ASP A 298 16.46 -10.73 16.22
C ASP A 298 15.57 -11.10 17.42
N ASN A 299 14.31 -10.61 17.41
CA ASN A 299 13.31 -10.92 18.42
C ASN A 299 12.06 -11.55 17.76
N PRO A 300 12.10 -12.83 17.38
CA PRO A 300 10.98 -13.49 16.74
C PRO A 300 9.75 -13.53 17.65
N PRO A 301 8.54 -13.34 17.10
CA PRO A 301 7.32 -13.48 17.88
C PRO A 301 7.14 -14.94 18.37
N ASP A 302 6.39 -15.10 19.44
CA ASP A 302 5.98 -16.44 19.91
C ASP A 302 5.28 -17.21 18.79
N ALA A 303 5.56 -18.51 18.69
CA ALA A 303 4.90 -19.36 17.72
C ALA A 303 3.39 -19.42 17.99
N SER A 304 2.56 -19.22 16.95
CA SER A 304 1.10 -19.34 17.05
C SER A 304 0.71 -20.71 17.60
N LYS A 305 -0.05 -20.73 18.70
CA LYS A 305 -0.50 -21.97 19.33
C LYS A 305 -1.64 -22.58 18.53
N SER A 306 -1.58 -23.89 18.31
CA SER A 306 -2.70 -24.63 17.73
C SER A 306 -3.79 -24.79 18.78
N LEU A 307 -5.01 -24.35 18.46
CA LEU A 307 -6.20 -24.51 19.30
C LEU A 307 -7.08 -25.65 18.83
N VAL A 308 -7.06 -25.93 17.53
CA VAL A 308 -7.79 -27.06 16.92
C VAL A 308 -6.86 -27.79 15.96
N ALA A 309 -6.68 -29.08 16.14
CA ALA A 309 -5.86 -29.95 15.31
C ALA A 309 -6.49 -31.29 15.05
N VAL A 310 -5.96 -32.07 14.12
CA VAL A 310 -6.26 -33.48 13.87
C VAL A 310 -4.93 -34.22 13.69
N ASN A 311 -4.70 -35.25 14.49
CA ASN A 311 -3.46 -36.04 14.47
C ASN A 311 -2.19 -35.15 14.46
N GLY A 312 -2.18 -34.10 15.29
CA GLY A 312 -1.10 -33.16 15.40
C GLY A 312 -1.00 -32.15 14.23
N VAL A 313 -1.86 -32.23 13.22
CA VAL A 313 -1.91 -31.28 12.11
C VAL A 313 -2.74 -30.07 12.53
N PRO A 314 -2.17 -28.84 12.66
CA PRO A 314 -2.90 -27.66 13.08
C PRO A 314 -3.89 -27.21 12.00
N LEU A 315 -5.13 -26.94 12.40
CA LEU A 315 -6.21 -26.45 11.54
C LEU A 315 -6.68 -25.06 11.98
N GLY A 316 -6.83 -24.86 13.29
CA GLY A 316 -7.18 -23.59 13.90
C GLY A 316 -6.08 -23.14 14.85
N THR A 317 -5.37 -22.07 14.49
CA THR A 317 -4.29 -21.50 15.29
C THR A 317 -4.68 -20.13 15.83
N GLN A 318 -4.05 -19.70 16.91
CA GLN A 318 -4.14 -18.30 17.33
C GLN A 318 -3.76 -17.39 16.17
N ASP A 319 -4.27 -16.15 16.18
CA ASP A 319 -4.00 -15.14 15.16
C ASP A 319 -4.48 -15.52 13.74
N ASN A 320 -5.46 -16.44 13.64
CA ASN A 320 -5.92 -16.92 12.34
C ASN A 320 -7.43 -17.24 12.31
N LEU A 321 -7.93 -17.38 11.06
CA LEU A 321 -9.26 -17.90 10.79
C LEU A 321 -9.21 -19.41 10.56
N PHE A 322 -10.21 -20.10 11.06
CA PHE A 322 -10.50 -21.49 10.75
C PHE A 322 -11.93 -21.60 10.21
N CYS A 323 -12.17 -22.39 9.16
CA CYS A 323 -13.49 -22.48 8.54
C CYS A 323 -14.05 -23.90 8.63
N ILE A 324 -15.33 -24.00 8.99
CA ILE A 324 -16.12 -25.24 8.95
C ILE A 324 -17.22 -25.02 7.90
N THR A 325 -17.31 -25.94 6.94
CA THR A 325 -18.33 -25.87 5.89
C THR A 325 -19.06 -27.19 5.76
N GLY A 326 -20.22 -27.18 5.13
CA GLY A 326 -21.02 -28.38 4.88
C GLY A 326 -22.45 -28.05 4.48
N GLY A 327 -23.15 -29.03 3.89
CA GLY A 327 -24.57 -28.92 3.53
C GLY A 327 -25.50 -28.83 4.74
N GLU A 328 -26.78 -28.60 4.49
CA GLU A 328 -27.78 -28.65 5.53
C GLU A 328 -27.89 -30.08 6.12
N GLY A 329 -28.10 -30.18 7.41
CA GLY A 329 -28.27 -31.47 8.09
C GLY A 329 -27.02 -32.37 8.14
N THR A 330 -25.85 -31.92 7.72
CA THR A 330 -24.60 -32.71 7.76
C THR A 330 -23.97 -32.80 9.15
N GLY A 331 -24.40 -31.99 10.11
CA GLY A 331 -23.92 -32.04 11.49
C GLY A 331 -22.94 -30.95 11.90
N LYS A 332 -22.86 -29.84 11.17
CA LYS A 332 -21.99 -28.68 11.50
C LYS A 332 -22.15 -28.23 12.94
N SER A 333 -23.37 -27.99 13.41
CA SER A 333 -23.64 -27.54 14.79
C SER A 333 -23.18 -28.55 15.86
N ASN A 334 -23.18 -29.87 15.56
CA ASN A 334 -22.61 -30.89 16.47
C ASN A 334 -21.08 -30.77 16.52
N TYR A 335 -20.45 -30.44 15.38
CA TYR A 335 -19.03 -30.26 15.28
C TYR A 335 -18.56 -28.95 16.00
N VAL A 336 -19.33 -27.87 15.84
CA VAL A 336 -19.16 -26.62 16.63
C VAL A 336 -19.29 -26.90 18.12
N SER A 337 -20.35 -27.68 18.54
CA SER A 337 -20.54 -28.08 19.94
C SER A 337 -19.36 -28.89 20.49
N ALA A 338 -18.73 -29.74 19.67
CA ALA A 338 -17.57 -30.54 20.07
C ALA A 338 -16.31 -29.64 20.28
N ILE A 339 -16.08 -28.66 19.41
CA ILE A 339 -14.99 -27.70 19.56
C ILE A 339 -15.20 -26.84 20.80
N LEU A 340 -16.39 -26.27 20.96
CA LEU A 340 -16.73 -25.48 22.15
C LEU A 340 -16.55 -26.28 23.43
N ALA A 341 -17.00 -27.54 23.46
CA ALA A 341 -16.83 -28.42 24.64
C ALA A 341 -15.34 -28.61 24.98
N GLY A 342 -14.49 -28.87 23.98
CA GLY A 342 -13.04 -28.98 24.19
C GLY A 342 -12.41 -27.68 24.70
N ALA A 343 -12.87 -26.51 24.19
CA ALA A 343 -12.43 -25.19 24.65
C ALA A 343 -12.93 -24.84 26.06
N LEU A 344 -14.03 -25.42 26.53
CA LEU A 344 -14.56 -25.22 27.90
C LEU A 344 -13.90 -26.11 28.93
N ALA A 345 -13.27 -27.21 28.52
CA ALA A 345 -12.69 -28.19 29.41
C ALA A 345 -11.42 -27.68 30.08
N GLN A 346 -11.16 -28.14 31.31
CA GLN A 346 -9.93 -27.88 32.05
C GLN A 346 -8.76 -28.73 31.55
N GLN A 347 -9.07 -29.89 31.01
CA GLN A 347 -8.12 -30.84 30.44
C GLN A 347 -8.60 -31.28 29.07
N ARG A 348 -7.71 -31.85 28.28
CA ARG A 348 -8.03 -32.34 26.94
C ARG A 348 -9.10 -33.44 27.03
N LEU A 349 -10.18 -33.26 26.28
CA LEU A 349 -11.23 -34.27 26.15
C LEU A 349 -10.82 -35.41 25.20
N ASP A 350 -11.40 -36.59 25.40
CA ASP A 350 -11.23 -37.74 24.50
C ASP A 350 -11.74 -37.42 23.08
N ALA A 351 -11.10 -38.02 22.09
CA ALA A 351 -11.48 -37.88 20.68
C ALA A 351 -12.94 -38.25 20.41
N GLU A 352 -13.51 -39.17 21.19
CA GLU A 352 -14.91 -39.54 21.11
C GLU A 352 -15.83 -38.33 21.32
N LEU A 353 -15.55 -37.53 22.33
CA LEU A 353 -16.35 -36.36 22.69
C LEU A 353 -16.06 -35.17 21.78
N THR A 354 -14.87 -35.05 21.24
CA THR A 354 -14.45 -33.94 20.33
C THR A 354 -14.62 -34.28 18.85
N LEU A 355 -15.30 -35.41 18.54
CA LEU A 355 -15.56 -35.88 17.17
C LEU A 355 -14.28 -36.08 16.33
N GLY A 356 -13.19 -36.54 16.97
CA GLY A 356 -11.89 -36.76 16.34
C GLY A 356 -10.96 -35.56 16.35
N LEU A 357 -11.38 -34.40 16.87
CA LEU A 357 -10.54 -33.22 16.98
C LEU A 357 -9.67 -33.22 18.24
N GLU A 358 -8.54 -32.63 18.12
CA GLU A 358 -7.67 -32.22 19.22
C GLU A 358 -7.93 -30.76 19.52
N VAL A 359 -8.71 -30.48 20.55
CA VAL A 359 -9.01 -29.11 20.99
C VAL A 359 -8.18 -28.78 22.21
N THR A 360 -7.47 -27.63 22.15
CA THR A 360 -6.68 -27.17 23.29
C THR A 360 -7.58 -26.68 24.40
N PRO A 361 -7.47 -27.21 25.65
CA PRO A 361 -8.28 -26.79 26.79
C PRO A 361 -7.94 -25.36 27.23
N ASN A 362 -8.83 -24.75 28.01
CA ASN A 362 -8.74 -23.39 28.50
C ASN A 362 -8.58 -23.33 30.04
N PRO A 363 -7.46 -23.76 30.60
CA PRO A 363 -7.25 -23.75 32.05
C PRO A 363 -7.18 -22.34 32.65
N ARG A 364 -6.94 -21.34 31.83
CA ARG A 364 -6.84 -19.92 32.27
C ARG A 364 -8.20 -19.24 32.39
N GLY A 365 -9.27 -19.85 31.92
CA GLY A 365 -10.60 -19.23 31.90
C GLY A 365 -10.69 -17.97 31.02
N LEU A 366 -9.94 -17.91 29.93
CA LEU A 366 -10.07 -16.86 28.94
C LEU A 366 -11.45 -16.94 28.25
N ALA A 367 -11.95 -15.84 27.70
CA ALA A 367 -13.26 -15.82 27.06
C ALA A 367 -13.38 -16.87 25.93
N VAL A 368 -14.48 -17.63 25.93
CA VAL A 368 -14.92 -18.44 24.80
C VAL A 368 -16.23 -17.86 24.29
N LEU A 369 -16.24 -17.41 23.04
CA LEU A 369 -17.35 -16.66 22.47
C LEU A 369 -18.00 -17.45 21.35
N HIS A 370 -19.33 -17.58 21.40
CA HIS A 370 -20.14 -18.23 20.37
C HIS A 370 -21.25 -17.30 19.93
N TYR A 371 -21.24 -16.93 18.66
CA TYR A 371 -22.24 -16.07 18.01
C TYR A 371 -23.04 -16.90 17.03
N ASP A 372 -24.35 -16.98 17.21
CA ASP A 372 -25.26 -17.73 16.34
C ASP A 372 -26.19 -16.76 15.62
N THR A 373 -26.19 -16.79 14.28
CA THR A 373 -26.99 -15.92 13.42
C THR A 373 -28.09 -16.65 12.66
N GLU A 374 -28.12 -18.00 12.70
CA GLU A 374 -28.97 -18.81 11.84
C GLU A 374 -30.09 -19.53 12.61
N GLN A 375 -29.83 -19.98 13.84
CA GLN A 375 -30.74 -20.86 14.57
C GLN A 375 -31.78 -20.05 15.36
N SER A 376 -32.86 -20.71 15.76
CA SER A 376 -33.78 -20.16 16.75
C SER A 376 -33.17 -20.20 18.15
N GLU A 377 -33.61 -19.30 19.03
CA GLU A 377 -33.15 -19.23 20.42
C GLU A 377 -33.33 -20.60 21.16
N ALA A 378 -34.47 -21.25 20.95
CA ALA A 378 -34.71 -22.58 21.51
C ALA A 378 -33.72 -23.64 21.00
N GLN A 379 -33.35 -23.59 19.73
CA GLN A 379 -32.37 -24.52 19.16
C GLN A 379 -30.96 -24.23 19.67
N LEU A 380 -30.60 -22.97 19.80
CA LEU A 380 -29.32 -22.56 20.40
C LEU A 380 -29.21 -22.99 21.84
N HIS A 381 -30.28 -22.82 22.65
CA HIS A 381 -30.34 -23.30 24.02
C HIS A 381 -30.14 -24.83 24.12
N LYS A 382 -30.81 -25.61 23.23
CA LYS A 382 -30.61 -27.06 23.14
C LYS A 382 -29.16 -27.44 22.80
N ASN A 383 -28.54 -26.73 21.88
CA ASN A 383 -27.13 -26.95 21.48
C ASN A 383 -26.16 -26.55 22.60
N LEU A 384 -26.45 -25.49 23.34
CA LEU A 384 -25.72 -25.10 24.55
C LEU A 384 -25.73 -26.24 25.58
N GLY A 385 -26.90 -26.84 25.85
CA GLY A 385 -27.02 -27.98 26.74
C GLY A 385 -26.21 -29.20 26.28
N LYS A 386 -26.15 -29.48 24.97
CA LYS A 386 -25.29 -30.54 24.42
C LYS A 386 -23.80 -30.23 24.61
N THR A 387 -23.39 -28.98 24.42
CA THR A 387 -22.01 -28.53 24.62
C THR A 387 -21.57 -28.72 26.07
N LEU A 388 -22.40 -28.33 27.03
CA LEU A 388 -22.11 -28.53 28.45
C LEU A 388 -22.02 -30.01 28.83
N ARG A 389 -22.96 -30.84 28.37
CA ARG A 389 -22.91 -32.31 28.60
C ARG A 389 -21.62 -32.92 28.04
N ARG A 390 -21.22 -32.52 26.85
CA ARG A 390 -20.00 -32.99 26.19
C ARG A 390 -18.75 -32.61 26.97
N ALA A 391 -18.75 -31.42 27.57
CA ALA A 391 -17.68 -30.92 28.43
C ALA A 391 -17.78 -31.46 29.90
N SER A 392 -18.77 -32.31 30.22
CA SER A 392 -19.07 -32.79 31.58
C SER A 392 -19.33 -31.63 32.57
N LEU A 393 -19.96 -30.55 32.11
CA LEU A 393 -20.29 -29.37 32.90
C LEU A 393 -21.79 -29.34 33.24
N THR A 394 -22.11 -28.99 34.49
CA THR A 394 -23.49 -28.85 34.99
C THR A 394 -24.02 -27.43 34.94
N ALA A 395 -23.12 -26.43 34.76
CA ALA A 395 -23.45 -25.03 34.66
C ALA A 395 -22.58 -24.35 33.56
N VAL A 396 -23.05 -23.24 33.04
CA VAL A 396 -22.31 -22.44 32.10
C VAL A 396 -21.14 -21.74 32.81
N PRO A 397 -19.89 -21.96 32.41
CA PRO A 397 -18.76 -21.23 32.99
C PRO A 397 -18.88 -19.72 32.76
N ASP A 398 -18.38 -18.91 33.68
CA ASP A 398 -18.45 -17.43 33.62
C ASP A 398 -17.73 -16.82 32.40
N PHE A 399 -16.74 -17.55 31.89
CA PHE A 399 -15.97 -17.14 30.68
C PHE A 399 -16.56 -17.61 29.36
N TYR A 400 -17.69 -18.36 29.38
CA TYR A 400 -18.37 -18.81 28.15
C TYR A 400 -19.61 -17.98 27.86
N HIS A 401 -19.64 -17.37 26.68
CA HIS A 401 -20.74 -16.53 26.23
C HIS A 401 -21.29 -17.05 24.90
N SER A 402 -22.49 -17.61 24.92
CA SER A 402 -23.24 -18.05 23.74
C SER A 402 -24.33 -17.03 23.46
N LEU A 403 -24.26 -16.34 22.32
CA LEU A 403 -25.01 -15.14 21.99
C LEU A 403 -25.92 -15.39 20.77
N TYR A 404 -27.23 -15.17 20.94
CA TYR A 404 -28.23 -15.26 19.89
C TYR A 404 -28.34 -13.94 19.11
N LEU A 405 -27.91 -13.95 17.85
CA LEU A 405 -27.85 -12.74 17.02
C LEU A 405 -28.87 -12.71 15.88
N ALA A 406 -29.64 -13.77 15.66
CA ALA A 406 -30.56 -13.88 14.52
C ALA A 406 -31.63 -12.76 14.49
N SER A 407 -32.04 -12.26 15.66
CA SER A 407 -33.00 -11.16 15.81
C SER A 407 -32.45 -9.76 15.47
N LEU A 408 -31.13 -9.60 15.36
CA LEU A 408 -30.50 -8.31 15.14
C LEU A 408 -30.34 -8.01 13.65
N SER A 409 -30.25 -6.70 13.31
CA SER A 409 -29.87 -6.30 11.96
C SER A 409 -28.41 -6.67 11.66
N ARG A 410 -28.05 -6.83 10.37
CA ARG A 410 -26.68 -7.18 9.97
C ARG A 410 -25.62 -6.24 10.50
N LYS A 411 -25.88 -4.93 10.46
CA LYS A 411 -24.96 -3.92 10.99
C LYS A 411 -24.77 -4.07 12.50
N ASP A 412 -25.87 -4.33 13.21
CA ASP A 412 -25.82 -4.48 14.65
C ASP A 412 -25.12 -5.79 15.05
N ARG A 413 -25.27 -6.87 14.26
CA ARG A 413 -24.55 -8.14 14.48
C ARG A 413 -23.04 -7.93 14.46
N LEU A 414 -22.50 -7.32 13.39
CA LEU A 414 -21.06 -7.09 13.28
C LEU A 414 -20.55 -6.15 14.37
N LYS A 415 -21.26 -5.05 14.62
CA LYS A 415 -20.92 -4.11 15.69
C LYS A 415 -20.89 -4.80 17.05
N LEU A 416 -21.90 -5.62 17.37
CA LEU A 416 -21.96 -6.37 18.62
C LEU A 416 -20.80 -7.35 18.76
N ILE A 417 -20.44 -8.07 17.68
CA ILE A 417 -19.27 -8.96 17.68
C ILE A 417 -18.01 -8.18 18.05
N GLN A 418 -17.75 -7.06 17.37
CA GLN A 418 -16.57 -6.23 17.62
C GLN A 418 -16.52 -5.71 19.07
N GLU A 419 -17.61 -5.09 19.54
CA GLU A 419 -17.69 -4.50 20.87
C GLU A 419 -17.65 -5.58 21.98
N SER A 420 -18.34 -6.71 21.80
CA SER A 420 -18.33 -7.78 22.80
C SER A 420 -16.99 -8.51 22.88
N MET A 421 -16.26 -8.66 21.77
CA MET A 421 -14.90 -9.19 21.80
C MET A 421 -14.01 -8.32 22.68
N ASP A 422 -14.10 -6.99 22.54
CA ASP A 422 -13.34 -6.05 23.37
C ASP A 422 -13.74 -6.15 24.87
N ILE A 423 -15.04 -6.11 25.16
CA ILE A 423 -15.58 -6.23 26.53
C ILE A 423 -15.12 -7.53 27.19
N PHE A 424 -15.27 -8.67 26.51
CA PHE A 424 -14.93 -9.95 27.11
C PHE A 424 -13.44 -10.24 27.15
N HIS A 425 -12.66 -9.67 26.23
CA HIS A 425 -11.19 -9.68 26.31
C HIS A 425 -10.72 -9.03 27.61
N HIS A 426 -11.22 -7.85 27.92
CA HIS A 426 -10.83 -7.14 29.16
C HIS A 426 -11.40 -7.81 30.41
N LYS A 427 -12.63 -8.31 30.35
CA LYS A 427 -13.26 -8.99 31.50
C LYS A 427 -12.52 -10.26 31.90
N HIS A 428 -12.06 -11.08 30.93
CA HIS A 428 -11.47 -12.40 31.19
C HIS A 428 -9.94 -12.44 30.96
N GLY A 429 -9.31 -11.31 30.69
CA GLY A 429 -7.86 -11.23 30.47
C GLY A 429 -7.39 -11.86 29.14
N GLY A 430 -8.26 -11.97 28.16
CA GLY A 430 -8.01 -12.51 26.82
C GLY A 430 -9.15 -13.34 26.27
N ILE A 431 -9.03 -13.73 25.00
CA ILE A 431 -10.00 -14.60 24.31
C ILE A 431 -9.29 -15.88 23.91
N HIS A 432 -9.86 -17.04 24.33
CA HIS A 432 -9.34 -18.35 23.94
C HIS A 432 -9.81 -18.74 22.54
N LEU A 433 -11.12 -18.65 22.27
CA LEU A 433 -11.73 -19.12 21.05
C LEU A 433 -12.97 -18.29 20.70
N VAL A 434 -13.18 -18.02 19.43
CA VAL A 434 -14.39 -17.38 18.90
C VAL A 434 -15.02 -18.28 17.84
N VAL A 435 -16.32 -18.47 17.90
CA VAL A 435 -17.11 -19.17 16.86
C VAL A 435 -18.19 -18.23 16.34
N ILE A 436 -18.30 -18.08 15.03
CA ILE A 436 -19.40 -17.39 14.35
C ILE A 436 -20.12 -18.43 13.50
N ASP A 437 -21.29 -18.88 13.98
CA ASP A 437 -22.17 -19.84 13.28
C ASP A 437 -23.11 -19.04 12.38
N GLY A 438 -22.83 -19.09 11.05
CA GLY A 438 -23.56 -18.33 10.03
C GLY A 438 -22.89 -17.04 9.57
N ILE A 439 -21.60 -17.06 9.23
CA ILE A 439 -20.87 -15.88 8.77
C ILE A 439 -21.53 -15.18 7.56
N ALA A 440 -22.23 -15.91 6.68
CA ALA A 440 -22.90 -15.33 5.51
C ALA A 440 -24.00 -14.32 5.88
N ASP A 441 -24.54 -14.42 7.09
CA ASP A 441 -25.59 -13.53 7.59
C ASP A 441 -25.07 -12.16 8.09
N LEU A 442 -23.75 -11.97 8.10
CA LEU A 442 -23.12 -10.68 8.40
C LEU A 442 -23.09 -9.76 7.19
N ILE A 443 -23.31 -10.28 5.97
CA ILE A 443 -23.29 -9.52 4.71
C ILE A 443 -24.62 -9.66 3.96
N ARG A 444 -24.88 -8.77 3.00
CA ARG A 444 -26.13 -8.78 2.22
C ARG A 444 -26.25 -10.00 1.31
N SER A 445 -25.15 -10.39 0.72
CA SER A 445 -25.08 -11.54 -0.19
C SER A 445 -23.71 -12.18 -0.14
N ALA A 446 -23.67 -13.50 -0.06
CA ALA A 446 -22.43 -14.27 -0.17
C ALA A 446 -21.70 -14.08 -1.53
N ASN A 447 -22.40 -13.52 -2.52
CA ASN A 447 -21.87 -13.20 -3.86
C ASN A 447 -21.49 -11.72 -4.01
N ASP A 448 -21.61 -10.89 -2.98
CA ASP A 448 -21.09 -9.53 -2.99
C ASP A 448 -19.59 -9.57 -2.67
N GLU A 449 -18.77 -9.27 -3.69
CA GLU A 449 -17.32 -9.34 -3.59
C GLU A 449 -16.78 -8.33 -2.57
N THR A 450 -17.26 -7.09 -2.64
CA THR A 450 -16.78 -5.99 -1.78
C THR A 450 -17.09 -6.26 -0.31
N GLU A 451 -18.32 -6.64 0.02
CA GLU A 451 -18.72 -6.97 1.39
C GLU A 451 -18.01 -8.25 1.88
N SER A 452 -17.80 -9.24 0.99
CA SER A 452 -17.11 -10.49 1.33
C SER A 452 -15.64 -10.25 1.69
N ILE A 453 -14.93 -9.43 0.92
CA ILE A 453 -13.55 -9.04 1.23
C ILE A 453 -13.51 -8.29 2.56
N ALA A 454 -14.36 -7.28 2.72
CA ALA A 454 -14.36 -6.44 3.91
C ALA A 454 -14.62 -7.22 5.21
N ILE A 455 -15.59 -8.13 5.20
CA ILE A 455 -15.92 -8.93 6.41
C ILE A 455 -14.81 -9.92 6.75
N VAL A 456 -14.26 -10.62 5.77
CA VAL A 456 -13.19 -11.61 6.02
C VAL A 456 -11.91 -10.91 6.48
N ASP A 457 -11.56 -9.74 5.91
CA ASP A 457 -10.42 -8.94 6.35
C ASP A 457 -10.63 -8.43 7.79
N GLU A 458 -11.83 -7.98 8.14
CA GLU A 458 -12.14 -7.54 9.50
C GLU A 458 -12.05 -8.69 10.52
N LEU A 459 -12.62 -9.85 10.21
CA LEU A 459 -12.53 -11.00 11.10
C LEU A 459 -11.08 -11.50 11.25
N TYR A 460 -10.28 -11.44 10.18
CA TYR A 460 -8.86 -11.77 10.24
C TYR A 460 -8.11 -10.77 11.13
N ARG A 461 -8.41 -9.47 11.01
CA ARG A 461 -7.86 -8.41 11.85
C ARG A 461 -8.22 -8.62 13.33
N LEU A 462 -9.47 -8.96 13.63
CA LEU A 462 -9.92 -9.25 15.01
C LEU A 462 -9.21 -10.47 15.60
N ALA A 463 -9.03 -11.54 14.80
CA ALA A 463 -8.27 -12.72 15.24
C ALA A 463 -6.84 -12.34 15.65
N GLY A 464 -6.17 -11.45 14.88
CA GLY A 464 -4.83 -10.93 15.19
C GLY A 464 -4.79 -10.05 16.41
N ILE A 465 -5.66 -9.04 16.51
CA ILE A 465 -5.70 -8.10 17.65
C ILE A 465 -5.89 -8.84 18.98
N TYR A 466 -6.81 -9.80 19.01
CA TYR A 466 -7.12 -10.54 20.24
C TYR A 466 -6.31 -11.82 20.40
N ASN A 467 -5.38 -12.11 19.48
CA ASN A 467 -4.53 -13.30 19.47
C ASN A 467 -5.34 -14.58 19.73
N THR A 468 -6.42 -14.77 18.97
CA THR A 468 -7.38 -15.86 19.13
C THR A 468 -7.58 -16.61 17.81
N CYS A 469 -8.11 -17.85 17.87
CA CYS A 469 -8.65 -18.53 16.72
C CYS A 469 -10.11 -18.13 16.52
N LEU A 470 -10.44 -17.59 15.35
CA LEU A 470 -11.80 -17.25 14.98
C LEU A 470 -12.33 -18.27 13.97
N ILE A 471 -13.34 -19.03 14.40
CA ILE A 471 -13.95 -20.11 13.62
C ILE A 471 -15.18 -19.57 12.88
N CYS A 472 -15.14 -19.65 11.55
CA CYS A 472 -16.23 -19.25 10.66
C CYS A 472 -17.01 -20.49 10.20
N VAL A 473 -18.31 -20.53 10.42
CA VAL A 473 -19.17 -21.60 9.87
C VAL A 473 -19.89 -21.07 8.65
N LEU A 474 -19.78 -21.79 7.52
CA LEU A 474 -20.37 -21.42 6.24
C LEU A 474 -21.09 -22.60 5.61
N HIS A 475 -22.26 -22.37 5.02
CA HIS A 475 -22.95 -23.38 4.22
C HIS A 475 -22.25 -23.64 2.88
N PHE A 476 -22.26 -24.90 2.44
CA PHE A 476 -21.70 -25.35 1.18
C PHE A 476 -22.69 -25.19 0.02
N VAL A 477 -22.19 -25.00 -1.21
CA VAL A 477 -23.03 -25.08 -2.41
C VAL A 477 -23.13 -26.53 -2.86
N PRO A 478 -24.33 -27.07 -3.13
CA PRO A 478 -24.55 -28.51 -3.41
C PRO A 478 -23.80 -29.10 -4.60
N SER A 479 -23.10 -28.33 -5.41
CA SER A 479 -22.55 -28.74 -6.71
C SER A 479 -21.07 -28.48 -6.92
N GLY A 480 -20.19 -28.56 -5.89
CA GLY A 480 -18.75 -28.37 -6.20
C GLY A 480 -17.80 -28.34 -4.99
N ILE A 481 -16.51 -28.43 -5.26
CA ILE A 481 -15.39 -28.36 -4.31
C ILE A 481 -15.20 -26.93 -3.77
N LYS A 482 -15.88 -25.93 -4.35
CA LYS A 482 -15.75 -24.51 -3.98
C LYS A 482 -16.74 -24.12 -2.89
N LEU A 483 -16.27 -23.35 -1.92
CA LEU A 483 -17.09 -22.72 -0.89
C LEU A 483 -18.11 -21.74 -1.52
N ARG A 484 -19.19 -21.44 -0.79
CA ARG A 484 -20.30 -20.62 -1.30
C ARG A 484 -19.91 -19.17 -1.55
N GLY A 485 -19.99 -18.73 -2.81
CA GLY A 485 -19.86 -17.32 -3.21
C GLY A 485 -18.48 -16.72 -2.99
N HIS A 486 -18.38 -15.40 -3.10
CA HIS A 486 -17.14 -14.64 -2.88
C HIS A 486 -16.63 -14.77 -1.44
N ILE A 487 -17.52 -14.79 -0.44
CA ILE A 487 -17.12 -14.99 0.96
C ILE A 487 -16.41 -16.34 1.18
N GLY A 488 -16.85 -17.39 0.49
CA GLY A 488 -16.18 -18.68 0.52
C GLY A 488 -14.79 -18.64 -0.11
N SER A 489 -14.64 -17.94 -1.22
CA SER A 489 -13.34 -17.77 -1.88
C SER A 489 -12.35 -16.98 -1.01
N GLU A 490 -12.82 -15.94 -0.33
CA GLU A 490 -11.99 -15.16 0.59
C GLU A 490 -11.59 -15.94 1.84
N LEU A 491 -12.50 -16.71 2.42
CA LEU A 491 -12.16 -17.64 3.51
C LEU A 491 -11.16 -18.69 3.05
N GLN A 492 -11.31 -19.23 1.83
CA GLN A 492 -10.36 -20.19 1.27
C GLN A 492 -8.97 -19.58 1.11
N ARG A 493 -8.87 -18.30 0.78
CA ARG A 493 -7.61 -17.55 0.69
C ARG A 493 -6.99 -17.28 2.07
N LYS A 494 -7.77 -16.83 3.04
CA LYS A 494 -7.28 -16.32 4.34
C LYS A 494 -7.17 -17.37 5.43
N ALA A 495 -8.10 -18.32 5.53
CA ALA A 495 -8.14 -19.29 6.63
C ALA A 495 -6.90 -20.19 6.67
N ALA A 496 -6.44 -20.52 7.88
CA ALA A 496 -5.35 -21.47 8.11
C ALA A 496 -5.77 -22.91 7.83
N GLY A 497 -7.01 -23.27 8.18
CA GLY A 497 -7.58 -24.58 7.94
C GLY A 497 -9.03 -24.48 7.50
N ILE A 498 -9.48 -25.44 6.70
CA ILE A 498 -10.88 -25.58 6.27
C ILE A 498 -11.28 -27.04 6.37
N LEU A 499 -12.36 -27.34 7.11
CA LEU A 499 -12.99 -28.65 7.16
C LEU A 499 -14.34 -28.63 6.46
N SER A 500 -14.61 -29.66 5.65
CA SER A 500 -15.93 -29.95 5.07
C SER A 500 -16.60 -31.10 5.81
N ILE A 501 -17.89 -30.94 6.10
CA ILE A 501 -18.71 -31.96 6.70
C ILE A 501 -19.78 -32.38 5.69
N GLU A 502 -19.78 -33.66 5.34
CA GLU A 502 -20.67 -34.24 4.35
C GLU A 502 -21.42 -35.44 4.95
N LYS A 503 -22.53 -35.85 4.35
CA LYS A 503 -23.12 -37.14 4.67
C LYS A 503 -22.24 -38.25 4.11
N ASP A 504 -22.08 -39.34 4.88
CA ASP A 504 -21.37 -40.51 4.41
C ASP A 504 -22.28 -41.39 3.56
N ASP A 505 -21.70 -42.34 2.82
CA ASP A 505 -22.44 -43.38 2.12
C ASP A 505 -23.29 -44.23 3.08
N HIS A 506 -22.81 -44.38 4.31
CA HIS A 506 -23.60 -44.94 5.40
C HIS A 506 -24.53 -43.89 6.02
N PRO A 507 -25.87 -44.05 5.95
CA PRO A 507 -26.82 -42.97 6.25
C PRO A 507 -26.79 -42.46 7.69
N GLU A 508 -26.25 -43.24 8.64
CA GLU A 508 -26.14 -42.87 10.07
C GLU A 508 -24.90 -42.00 10.36
N TYR A 509 -23.99 -41.91 9.40
CA TYR A 509 -22.71 -41.21 9.62
C TYR A 509 -22.59 -39.95 8.81
N SER A 510 -21.76 -39.04 9.32
CA SER A 510 -21.21 -37.91 8.60
C SER A 510 -19.70 -38.07 8.55
N VAL A 511 -19.11 -37.61 7.43
CA VAL A 511 -17.67 -37.64 7.21
C VAL A 511 -17.12 -36.23 7.21
N VAL A 512 -15.98 -36.03 7.85
CA VAL A 512 -15.25 -34.78 7.91
C VAL A 512 -13.98 -34.88 7.09
N LYS A 513 -13.76 -33.94 6.20
CA LYS A 513 -12.60 -33.88 5.29
C LYS A 513 -11.90 -32.53 5.43
N ALA A 514 -10.59 -32.52 5.49
CA ALA A 514 -9.84 -31.25 5.32
C ALA A 514 -9.86 -30.84 3.84
N LEU A 515 -10.19 -29.57 3.58
CA LEU A 515 -10.09 -28.95 2.26
C LEU A 515 -8.86 -28.07 2.14
N LYS A 516 -8.40 -27.50 3.26
CA LYS A 516 -7.20 -26.67 3.34
C LYS A 516 -6.47 -26.90 4.67
N VAL A 517 -5.13 -26.87 4.60
CA VAL A 517 -4.21 -26.85 5.73
C VAL A 517 -3.05 -25.95 5.35
N ARG A 518 -2.75 -24.90 6.12
CA ARG A 518 -1.72 -23.91 5.77
C ARG A 518 -0.31 -24.50 5.78
N ASP A 519 0.03 -25.29 6.79
CA ASP A 519 1.38 -25.86 6.99
C ASP A 519 1.47 -27.36 6.70
N GLY A 520 0.62 -27.86 5.83
CA GLY A 520 0.56 -29.29 5.47
C GLY A 520 -0.30 -29.54 4.25
N SER A 521 -0.51 -30.81 3.95
CA SER A 521 -1.47 -31.22 2.92
C SER A 521 -2.81 -31.58 3.53
N PRO A 522 -3.94 -31.16 2.94
CA PRO A 522 -5.27 -31.66 3.35
C PRO A 522 -5.38 -33.19 3.30
N LEU A 523 -4.59 -33.85 2.45
CA LEU A 523 -4.56 -35.31 2.32
C LEU A 523 -3.82 -36.01 3.48
N ASP A 524 -3.05 -35.29 4.27
CA ASP A 524 -2.40 -35.81 5.47
C ASP A 524 -3.37 -35.89 6.67
N VAL A 525 -4.50 -35.18 6.60
CA VAL A 525 -5.57 -35.22 7.60
C VAL A 525 -6.51 -36.40 7.28
N PRO A 526 -6.73 -37.32 8.23
CA PRO A 526 -7.63 -38.44 8.02
C PRO A 526 -9.08 -37.98 7.83
N MET A 527 -9.85 -38.76 7.07
CA MET A 527 -11.29 -38.55 6.99
C MET A 527 -11.94 -39.16 8.25
N MET A 528 -12.53 -38.28 9.06
CA MET A 528 -13.13 -38.68 10.35
C MET A 528 -14.62 -38.95 10.18
N LEU A 529 -15.09 -40.01 10.81
CA LEU A 529 -16.51 -40.38 10.84
C LEU A 529 -17.11 -40.03 12.20
N PHE A 530 -18.31 -39.50 12.22
CA PHE A 530 -19.09 -39.34 13.43
C PHE A 530 -20.57 -39.68 13.18
N GLY A 531 -21.24 -40.15 14.21
CA GLY A 531 -22.64 -40.57 14.14
C GLY A 531 -23.33 -40.47 15.48
N TRP A 532 -24.65 -40.61 15.46
CA TRP A 532 -25.49 -40.57 16.67
C TRP A 532 -25.26 -41.79 17.56
N ASP A 533 -25.05 -41.57 18.84
CA ASP A 533 -25.02 -42.57 19.86
C ASP A 533 -26.28 -42.50 20.74
N LYS A 534 -27.06 -43.57 20.77
CA LYS A 534 -28.34 -43.62 21.49
C LYS A 534 -28.14 -43.62 23.01
N ALA A 535 -27.06 -44.24 23.49
CA ALA A 535 -26.80 -44.35 24.92
C ALA A 535 -26.35 -43.03 25.52
N LEU A 536 -25.55 -42.26 24.76
CA LEU A 536 -25.04 -40.95 25.18
C LEU A 536 -25.95 -39.79 24.78
N ASP A 537 -27.00 -40.05 23.98
CA ASP A 537 -27.90 -39.02 23.42
C ASP A 537 -27.13 -37.86 22.75
N MET A 538 -26.04 -38.17 22.00
CA MET A 538 -25.21 -37.23 21.29
C MET A 538 -24.45 -37.88 20.12
N HIS A 539 -23.93 -37.07 19.21
CA HIS A 539 -23.01 -37.56 18.19
C HIS A 539 -21.64 -37.83 18.81
N VAL A 540 -21.02 -38.92 18.43
CA VAL A 540 -19.68 -39.33 18.87
C VAL A 540 -18.80 -39.68 17.69
N TYR A 541 -17.51 -39.68 17.88
CA TYR A 541 -16.53 -40.11 16.90
C TYR A 541 -16.66 -41.62 16.63
N ARG A 542 -16.60 -42.03 15.38
CA ARG A 542 -16.76 -43.41 14.91
C ARG A 542 -15.51 -43.95 14.20
N GLY A 543 -14.38 -43.27 14.37
CA GLY A 543 -13.13 -43.66 13.75
C GLY A 543 -12.84 -42.97 12.43
N GLU A 544 -11.80 -43.38 11.76
CA GLU A 544 -11.39 -42.90 10.45
C GLU A 544 -11.94 -43.78 9.34
N LYS A 545 -12.18 -43.22 8.14
CA LYS A 545 -12.47 -44.01 6.95
C LYS A 545 -11.31 -44.95 6.62
N SER A 546 -11.63 -46.04 5.92
CA SER A 546 -10.65 -47.08 5.57
C SER A 546 -9.47 -46.49 4.77
N LYS A 547 -8.35 -47.20 4.77
CA LYS A 547 -7.17 -46.83 3.97
C LYS A 547 -7.52 -46.78 2.49
N GLU A 548 -8.35 -47.68 2.00
CA GLU A 548 -8.82 -47.74 0.62
C GLU A 548 -9.62 -46.46 0.23
N ASP A 549 -10.49 -45.98 1.09
CA ASP A 549 -11.24 -44.74 0.86
C ASP A 549 -10.34 -43.53 0.87
N LYS A 550 -9.31 -43.51 1.74
CA LYS A 550 -8.30 -42.45 1.77
C LYS A 550 -7.47 -42.44 0.49
N ASP A 551 -7.05 -43.61 0.02
CA ASP A 551 -6.28 -43.74 -1.22
C ASP A 551 -7.12 -43.36 -2.45
N ARG A 552 -8.41 -43.78 -2.48
CA ARG A 552 -9.35 -43.35 -3.54
C ARG A 552 -9.53 -41.84 -3.58
N ARG A 553 -9.75 -41.21 -2.42
CA ARG A 553 -9.85 -39.77 -2.32
C ARG A 553 -8.56 -39.08 -2.84
N LYS A 554 -7.41 -39.52 -2.36
CA LYS A 554 -6.10 -38.98 -2.77
C LYS A 554 -5.91 -39.11 -4.27
N SER A 555 -6.23 -40.24 -4.85
CA SER A 555 -6.15 -40.46 -6.29
C SER A 555 -7.10 -39.54 -7.07
N SER A 556 -8.34 -39.37 -6.61
CA SER A 556 -9.33 -38.51 -7.25
C SER A 556 -8.95 -37.04 -7.21
N GLU A 557 -8.47 -36.56 -6.07
CA GLU A 557 -8.02 -35.14 -5.91
C GLU A 557 -6.77 -34.86 -6.75
N LEU A 558 -5.78 -35.75 -6.75
CA LEU A 558 -4.58 -35.62 -7.57
C LEU A 558 -4.88 -35.70 -9.08
N LEU A 559 -5.83 -36.56 -9.47
CA LEU A 559 -6.29 -36.63 -10.87
C LEU A 559 -6.97 -35.32 -11.31
N ALA A 560 -7.77 -34.70 -10.45
CA ALA A 560 -8.39 -33.40 -10.73
C ALA A 560 -7.33 -32.30 -10.94
N VAL A 561 -6.30 -32.28 -10.09
CA VAL A 561 -5.17 -31.34 -10.23
C VAL A 561 -4.41 -31.61 -11.52
N VAL A 562 -4.08 -32.85 -11.84
CA VAL A 562 -3.39 -33.23 -13.09
C VAL A 562 -4.19 -32.81 -14.31
N ARG A 563 -5.50 -33.03 -14.32
CA ARG A 563 -6.38 -32.60 -15.43
C ARG A 563 -6.35 -31.10 -15.64
N GLU A 564 -6.35 -30.32 -14.58
CA GLU A 564 -6.26 -28.84 -14.69
C GLU A 564 -4.89 -28.40 -15.18
N LEU A 565 -3.80 -28.97 -14.68
CA LEU A 565 -2.43 -28.66 -15.10
C LEU A 565 -2.20 -28.95 -16.58
N PHE A 566 -2.66 -30.12 -17.05
CA PHE A 566 -2.47 -30.55 -18.45
C PHE A 566 -3.56 -30.02 -19.42
N ARG A 567 -4.41 -29.11 -18.95
CA ARG A 567 -5.38 -28.41 -19.79
C ARG A 567 -4.72 -27.40 -20.75
N THR A 568 -3.67 -26.74 -20.27
CA THR A 568 -2.94 -25.69 -21.00
C THR A 568 -1.56 -26.14 -21.49
N THR A 569 -1.02 -27.23 -20.94
CA THR A 569 0.35 -27.71 -21.21
C THR A 569 0.31 -29.21 -21.50
N ASN A 570 0.94 -29.67 -22.55
CA ASN A 570 0.90 -31.09 -22.92
C ASN A 570 1.96 -31.94 -22.23
N LEU A 571 3.10 -31.36 -21.87
CA LEU A 571 4.25 -32.04 -21.30
C LEU A 571 4.93 -31.14 -20.25
N LEU A 572 5.36 -31.73 -19.15
CA LEU A 572 6.13 -31.05 -18.08
C LEU A 572 7.33 -31.92 -17.71
N SER A 573 8.51 -31.29 -17.51
CA SER A 573 9.64 -31.96 -16.89
C SER A 573 9.37 -32.27 -15.42
N TYR A 574 10.19 -33.13 -14.81
CA TYR A 574 10.05 -33.44 -13.39
C TYR A 574 10.14 -32.20 -12.47
N GLN A 575 11.05 -31.30 -12.82
CA GLN A 575 11.26 -30.09 -12.03
C GLN A 575 10.06 -29.12 -12.17
N GLU A 576 9.60 -28.86 -13.39
CA GLU A 576 8.42 -28.02 -13.63
C GLU A 576 7.17 -28.58 -12.94
N LEU A 577 6.99 -29.92 -13.01
CA LEU A 577 5.86 -30.58 -12.34
C LEU A 577 5.94 -30.43 -10.81
N CYS A 578 7.15 -30.55 -10.21
CA CYS A 578 7.34 -30.27 -8.80
C CYS A 578 6.98 -28.83 -8.44
N GLU A 579 7.51 -27.85 -9.19
CA GLU A 579 7.28 -26.42 -8.94
C GLU A 579 5.79 -26.07 -9.05
N VAL A 580 5.10 -26.59 -10.05
CA VAL A 580 3.68 -26.37 -10.26
C VAL A 580 2.84 -27.01 -9.17
N LEU A 581 3.12 -28.25 -8.76
CA LEU A 581 2.43 -28.91 -7.65
C LEU A 581 2.66 -28.20 -6.32
N MET A 582 3.86 -27.70 -6.07
CA MET A 582 4.16 -26.90 -4.89
C MET A 582 3.32 -25.63 -4.84
N ARG A 583 3.12 -24.97 -5.98
CA ARG A 583 2.34 -23.74 -6.09
C ARG A 583 0.84 -24.00 -6.00
N GLU A 584 0.33 -24.97 -6.76
CA GLU A 584 -1.13 -25.23 -6.83
C GLU A 584 -1.70 -25.90 -5.57
N LEU A 585 -0.89 -26.71 -4.88
CA LEU A 585 -1.29 -27.40 -3.66
C LEU A 585 -0.74 -26.75 -2.39
N GLU A 586 0.04 -25.67 -2.50
CA GLU A 586 0.72 -24.99 -1.38
C GLU A 586 1.53 -25.95 -0.49
N ILE A 587 2.23 -26.93 -1.12
CA ILE A 587 2.98 -27.97 -0.43
C ILE A 587 4.49 -27.81 -0.55
N LYS A 588 5.26 -28.44 0.35
CA LYS A 588 6.73 -28.43 0.31
C LYS A 588 7.27 -29.42 -0.73
N ASP A 589 8.47 -29.18 -1.24
CA ASP A 589 9.18 -30.00 -2.23
C ASP A 589 9.14 -31.52 -1.92
N ARG A 590 9.40 -31.89 -0.66
CA ARG A 590 9.35 -33.31 -0.24
C ARG A 590 7.97 -33.92 -0.46
N THR A 591 6.89 -33.19 -0.25
CA THR A 591 5.51 -33.68 -0.43
C THR A 591 5.17 -33.74 -1.92
N ALA A 592 5.56 -32.74 -2.72
CA ALA A 592 5.36 -32.75 -4.17
C ALA A 592 6.04 -33.97 -4.82
N LYS A 593 7.28 -34.28 -4.45
CA LYS A 593 7.99 -35.47 -4.91
C LYS A 593 7.29 -36.79 -4.54
N LYS A 594 6.75 -36.88 -3.31
CA LYS A 594 5.92 -38.04 -2.91
C LYS A 594 4.64 -38.17 -3.74
N TYR A 595 4.01 -37.04 -4.07
CA TYR A 595 2.80 -37.06 -4.90
C TYR A 595 3.08 -37.46 -6.33
N ILE A 596 4.18 -37.00 -6.94
CA ILE A 596 4.60 -37.43 -8.28
C ILE A 596 4.84 -38.94 -8.31
N ALA A 597 5.57 -39.45 -7.32
CA ALA A 597 5.82 -40.90 -7.22
C ALA A 597 4.50 -41.69 -7.09
N TYR A 598 3.61 -41.24 -6.22
CA TYR A 598 2.28 -41.85 -6.04
C TYR A 598 1.42 -41.78 -7.31
N MET A 599 1.34 -40.63 -7.99
CA MET A 599 0.59 -40.45 -9.23
C MET A 599 1.11 -41.34 -10.36
N LYS A 600 2.44 -41.56 -10.40
CA LYS A 600 3.06 -42.48 -11.36
C LYS A 600 2.68 -43.95 -11.03
N GLU A 601 2.74 -44.32 -9.76
CA GLU A 601 2.38 -45.66 -9.28
C GLU A 601 0.89 -45.97 -9.54
N GLN A 602 0.00 -44.99 -9.33
CA GLN A 602 -1.45 -45.13 -9.57
C GLN A 602 -1.82 -44.94 -11.06
N GLY A 603 -0.86 -44.72 -11.93
CA GLY A 603 -1.10 -44.56 -13.38
C GLY A 603 -1.84 -43.27 -13.75
N ILE A 604 -1.88 -42.25 -12.87
CA ILE A 604 -2.45 -40.94 -13.15
C ILE A 604 -1.54 -40.16 -14.12
N LEU A 605 -0.24 -40.30 -13.95
CA LEU A 605 0.79 -39.70 -14.83
C LEU A 605 1.48 -40.77 -15.66
N ARG A 606 1.75 -40.43 -16.92
CA ARG A 606 2.64 -41.20 -17.81
C ARG A 606 3.91 -40.41 -18.07
N GLN A 607 5.03 -41.13 -18.21
CA GLN A 607 6.32 -40.58 -18.58
C GLN A 607 6.63 -40.93 -20.05
N ASP A 608 7.06 -39.95 -20.85
CA ASP A 608 7.48 -40.19 -22.21
C ASP A 608 8.94 -40.73 -22.30
N ALA A 609 9.41 -41.02 -23.52
CA ALA A 609 10.75 -41.54 -23.74
C ALA A 609 11.88 -40.53 -23.39
N GLN A 610 11.56 -39.24 -23.29
CA GLN A 610 12.47 -38.16 -22.90
C GLN A 610 12.47 -37.87 -21.41
N GLY A 611 11.61 -38.53 -20.63
CA GLY A 611 11.52 -38.35 -19.19
C GLY A 611 10.51 -37.30 -18.73
N ASN A 612 9.75 -36.67 -19.65
CA ASN A 612 8.70 -35.72 -19.32
C ASN A 612 7.40 -36.41 -18.93
N TYR A 613 6.58 -35.69 -18.17
CA TYR A 613 5.30 -36.19 -17.65
C TYR A 613 4.12 -35.64 -18.42
N GLN A 614 3.08 -36.45 -18.54
CA GLN A 614 1.78 -36.09 -19.13
C GLN A 614 0.64 -36.79 -18.40
N GLU A 615 -0.58 -36.27 -18.56
CA GLU A 615 -1.79 -36.91 -18.07
C GLU A 615 -1.98 -38.29 -18.73
N ASN A 616 -2.31 -39.30 -17.95
CA ASN A 616 -2.76 -40.58 -18.47
C ASN A 616 -4.29 -40.56 -18.67
N LYS A 617 -4.75 -40.21 -19.87
CA LYS A 617 -6.16 -40.14 -20.23
C LYS A 617 -6.91 -41.49 -20.13
N SER A 618 -6.20 -42.59 -19.97
CA SER A 618 -6.75 -43.94 -19.85
C SER A 618 -6.79 -44.40 -18.37
N CYS A 619 -6.54 -43.49 -17.40
CA CYS A 619 -6.60 -43.84 -15.98
C CYS A 619 -8.03 -44.24 -15.58
N PRO A 620 -8.24 -45.43 -14.99
CA PRO A 620 -9.58 -45.95 -14.67
C PRO A 620 -10.19 -45.39 -13.37
N ILE A 621 -9.60 -44.37 -12.74
CA ILE A 621 -10.02 -43.78 -11.47
C ILE A 621 -11.11 -42.74 -11.70
#